data_bb901a25ce1d0b99d928a0d9d3cca8c9
#
_entry.id   bb901a25ce1d0b99d928a0d9d3cca8c9
#
_cell.length_a   1.000
_cell.length_b   1.000
_cell.length_c   1.000
_cell.angle_alpha   90.00
_cell.angle_beta   90.00
_cell.angle_gamma   90.00
#
_symmetry.space_group_name_H-M   'P 1'
#
loop_
_entity.id
_entity.type
_entity.pdbx_description
1 polymer ?
#
loop_
_entity_poly.entity_id
_entity_poly.type
_entity_poly.pdbx_seq_one_letter_code
_entity_poly.pdbx_strand_id
1 'polypeptide(L)'
;MRATAWAACLALTLASAALGNGSKRPFLAYHASWYEVPSTSGDATTLARLPGFIDTVLLGFAKPDMAYKGDLDLSRTGLQYPFPGRVLKEAIGLLKTRHPGTRVLIAVGGSGYNSGWGRLDESAIGRLVRDFGADGIDIDYEPPSPGCRREREQVVCVSDRTWIELVKRFRVVLPRPAVLTVPGWSVGAYGEGDFAQDLPRSPFTGVMLGLLRSPVAREIDAISIMGYDAGPSFDPVRAALAYRNYWPGALAVGVPVLAGTNGGPRFTESYTRQILTQVLRQPDTGAMLYALRETPPGALTKDNPDYRMLARTICSVLTNAEACEAPVP
;
A
#
# COMPACT_ATOMS: atom_id res chain seq x y z
N MET A 1 -58.41 -49.16 -25.12
CA MET A 1 -57.49 -48.18 -25.59
C MET A 1 -56.60 -47.77 -24.43
N ARG A 2 -55.35 -48.22 -24.40
CA ARG A 2 -54.38 -47.93 -23.32
C ARG A 2 -53.40 -46.87 -23.86
N ALA A 3 -53.34 -45.71 -23.20
CA ALA A 3 -52.39 -44.65 -23.48
C ALA A 3 -51.16 -44.88 -22.62
N THR A 4 -50.00 -45.10 -23.26
CA THR A 4 -48.67 -45.18 -22.64
C THR A 4 -48.06 -43.80 -22.58
N ALA A 5 -47.84 -43.29 -21.36
CA ALA A 5 -47.11 -42.04 -21.11
C ALA A 5 -45.61 -42.33 -21.06
N TRP A 6 -44.86 -41.63 -21.88
CA TRP A 6 -43.38 -41.63 -21.86
C TRP A 6 -42.91 -40.51 -20.93
N ALA A 7 -42.22 -40.85 -19.85
CA ALA A 7 -41.55 -39.92 -19.00
C ALA A 7 -40.11 -39.72 -19.54
N ALA A 8 -39.80 -38.49 -19.98
CA ALA A 8 -38.45 -38.12 -20.37
C ALA A 8 -37.71 -37.60 -19.11
N CYS A 9 -36.73 -38.37 -18.62
CA CYS A 9 -35.77 -37.91 -17.62
C CYS A 9 -34.74 -36.94 -18.26
N LEU A 10 -34.86 -35.65 -17.94
CA LEU A 10 -33.78 -34.68 -18.23
C LEU A 10 -32.72 -34.81 -17.14
N ALA A 11 -31.58 -35.40 -17.46
CA ALA A 11 -30.40 -35.35 -16.61
C ALA A 11 -29.74 -33.98 -16.73
N LEU A 12 -29.89 -33.10 -15.75
CA LEU A 12 -29.08 -31.89 -15.61
C LEU A 12 -27.68 -32.29 -15.12
N THR A 13 -26.74 -32.29 -16.00
CA THR A 13 -25.32 -32.33 -15.64
C THR A 13 -24.92 -30.93 -15.14
N LEU A 14 -24.85 -30.77 -13.81
CA LEU A 14 -24.19 -29.64 -13.17
C LEU A 14 -22.67 -29.77 -13.41
N ALA A 15 -22.18 -29.07 -14.42
CA ALA A 15 -20.75 -28.86 -14.59
C ALA A 15 -20.29 -27.89 -13.49
N SER A 16 -19.69 -28.44 -12.44
CA SER A 16 -18.97 -27.69 -11.43
C SER A 16 -17.75 -27.05 -12.09
N ALA A 17 -17.90 -25.83 -12.60
CA ALA A 17 -16.76 -24.97 -12.92
C ALA A 17 -16.14 -24.49 -11.60
N ALA A 18 -15.26 -25.27 -11.02
CA ALA A 18 -14.33 -24.83 -10.01
C ALA A 18 -13.26 -23.96 -10.70
N LEU A 19 -13.64 -22.76 -11.08
CA LEU A 19 -12.69 -21.71 -11.37
C LEU A 19 -12.15 -21.25 -10.02
N GLY A 20 -10.96 -21.71 -9.67
CA GLY A 20 -10.15 -21.11 -8.63
C GLY A 20 -9.84 -19.67 -9.04
N ASN A 21 -10.71 -18.72 -8.67
CA ASN A 21 -10.38 -17.33 -8.59
C ASN A 21 -9.40 -17.18 -7.42
N GLY A 22 -8.12 -17.46 -7.67
CA GLY A 22 -7.07 -17.02 -6.80
C GLY A 22 -7.16 -15.49 -6.76
N SER A 23 -7.62 -14.90 -5.64
CA SER A 23 -7.63 -13.46 -5.48
C SER A 23 -6.23 -12.94 -5.77
N LYS A 24 -6.16 -11.92 -6.64
CA LYS A 24 -4.87 -11.32 -7.02
C LYS A 24 -4.21 -10.77 -5.77
N ARG A 25 -3.01 -11.26 -5.46
CA ARG A 25 -2.23 -10.83 -4.31
C ARG A 25 -1.81 -9.36 -4.50
N PRO A 26 -2.05 -8.44 -3.56
CA PRO A 26 -1.74 -7.04 -3.76
C PRO A 26 -0.23 -6.80 -3.86
N PHE A 27 0.18 -6.05 -4.89
CA PHE A 27 1.53 -5.50 -5.02
C PHE A 27 1.45 -3.97 -5.10
N LEU A 28 1.72 -3.32 -3.98
CA LEU A 28 1.80 -1.87 -3.88
C LEU A 28 3.26 -1.41 -4.03
N ALA A 29 3.50 -0.24 -4.64
CA ALA A 29 4.84 0.34 -4.69
C ALA A 29 4.78 1.85 -4.56
N TYR A 30 5.58 2.41 -3.65
CA TYR A 30 5.76 3.85 -3.56
C TYR A 30 6.64 4.34 -4.69
N HIS A 31 6.16 5.36 -5.41
CA HIS A 31 6.90 6.11 -6.40
C HIS A 31 7.32 7.43 -5.79
N ALA A 32 8.54 7.47 -5.31
CA ALA A 32 9.12 8.64 -4.65
C ALA A 32 9.38 9.74 -5.68
N SER A 33 8.58 10.82 -5.62
CA SER A 33 8.58 11.89 -6.63
C SER A 33 9.94 12.58 -6.80
N TRP A 34 10.75 12.63 -5.73
CA TRP A 34 12.10 13.23 -5.74
C TRP A 34 13.17 12.39 -6.44
N TYR A 35 12.88 11.14 -6.79
CA TYR A 35 13.78 10.29 -7.57
C TYR A 35 13.43 10.28 -9.06
N GLU A 36 12.34 10.94 -9.48
CA GLU A 36 11.98 11.02 -10.89
C GLU A 36 12.96 11.97 -11.63
N VAL A 37 13.11 11.75 -12.92
CA VAL A 37 14.01 12.54 -13.76
C VAL A 37 13.27 13.63 -14.53
N PRO A 38 13.90 14.77 -14.86
CA PRO A 38 13.29 15.79 -15.72
C PRO A 38 12.77 15.18 -17.01
N SER A 39 11.53 15.51 -17.36
CA SER A 39 10.86 15.00 -18.56
C SER A 39 9.96 16.07 -19.17
N THR A 40 9.82 16.07 -20.49
CA THR A 40 8.97 17.01 -21.23
C THR A 40 7.65 16.40 -21.66
N SER A 41 7.54 15.05 -21.63
CA SER A 41 6.35 14.27 -21.99
C SER A 41 6.13 13.13 -21.01
N GLY A 42 4.88 12.66 -20.90
CA GLY A 42 4.52 11.60 -19.96
C GLY A 42 5.16 10.26 -20.27
N ASP A 43 5.32 9.90 -21.54
CA ASP A 43 5.92 8.64 -21.99
C ASP A 43 7.43 8.55 -21.67
N ALA A 44 8.10 9.68 -21.51
CA ALA A 44 9.52 9.74 -21.12
C ALA A 44 9.74 9.49 -19.63
N THR A 45 8.69 9.59 -18.79
CA THR A 45 8.78 9.37 -17.35
C THR A 45 8.95 7.89 -16.99
N THR A 46 9.56 7.58 -15.85
CA THR A 46 9.63 6.21 -15.37
C THR A 46 8.25 5.73 -14.91
N LEU A 47 7.43 6.62 -14.36
CA LEU A 47 6.07 6.32 -13.93
C LEU A 47 5.24 5.67 -15.06
N ALA A 48 5.23 6.28 -16.27
CA ALA A 48 4.44 5.77 -17.39
C ALA A 48 4.90 4.40 -17.90
N ARG A 49 6.13 3.98 -17.56
CA ARG A 49 6.75 2.73 -18.03
C ARG A 49 6.76 1.62 -16.98
N LEU A 50 6.15 1.83 -15.82
CA LEU A 50 6.05 0.80 -14.79
C LEU A 50 5.32 -0.44 -15.33
N PRO A 51 5.76 -1.64 -14.95
CA PRO A 51 5.14 -2.89 -15.41
C PRO A 51 3.78 -3.15 -14.73
N GLY A 52 2.89 -3.83 -15.45
CA GLY A 52 1.53 -4.13 -14.99
C GLY A 52 1.42 -5.17 -13.87
N PHE A 53 2.53 -5.75 -13.42
CA PHE A 53 2.50 -6.59 -12.23
C PHE A 53 2.49 -5.77 -10.92
N ILE A 54 2.77 -4.45 -10.98
CA ILE A 54 2.54 -3.53 -9.86
C ILE A 54 1.08 -3.09 -9.90
N ASP A 55 0.29 -3.55 -8.94
CA ASP A 55 -1.16 -3.32 -8.92
C ASP A 55 -1.54 -1.90 -8.53
N THR A 56 -0.76 -1.32 -7.61
CA THR A 56 -1.05 0.01 -7.06
C THR A 56 0.24 0.79 -6.91
N VAL A 57 0.27 1.95 -7.53
CA VAL A 57 1.40 2.90 -7.44
C VAL A 57 0.99 4.05 -6.53
N LEU A 58 1.77 4.30 -5.48
CA LEU A 58 1.56 5.33 -4.48
C LEU A 58 2.50 6.50 -4.76
N LEU A 59 1.97 7.64 -5.21
CA LEU A 59 2.78 8.81 -5.56
C LEU A 59 3.13 9.61 -4.30
N GLY A 60 4.35 9.52 -3.84
CA GLY A 60 4.81 10.10 -2.57
C GLY A 60 5.61 11.40 -2.73
N PHE A 61 5.40 12.38 -1.90
CA PHE A 61 4.31 12.54 -0.94
C PHE A 61 3.68 13.92 -1.10
N ALA A 62 2.37 13.98 -0.96
CA ALA A 62 1.64 15.23 -0.95
C ALA A 62 1.47 15.74 0.50
N LYS A 63 1.46 17.07 0.70
CA LYS A 63 1.23 17.67 2.01
C LYS A 63 -0.23 17.57 2.42
N PRO A 64 -0.55 17.25 3.69
CA PRO A 64 -1.93 17.33 4.18
C PRO A 64 -2.52 18.73 4.06
N ASP A 65 -1.73 19.78 4.30
CA ASP A 65 -2.10 21.20 4.22
C ASP A 65 -1.71 21.85 2.89
N MET A 66 -1.77 21.07 1.79
CA MET A 66 -1.45 21.59 0.47
C MET A 66 -2.36 22.76 0.06
N ALA A 67 -1.81 23.64 -0.80
CA ALA A 67 -2.59 24.75 -1.34
C ALA A 67 -2.87 24.57 -2.86
N TYR A 68 -3.36 23.41 -3.23
CA TYR A 68 -3.69 23.09 -4.61
C TYR A 68 -5.03 23.74 -5.02
N LYS A 69 -5.01 24.54 -6.08
CA LYS A 69 -6.18 25.29 -6.57
C LYS A 69 -6.75 24.80 -7.91
N GLY A 70 -6.11 23.83 -8.56
CA GLY A 70 -6.37 23.38 -9.92
C GLY A 70 -5.17 23.66 -10.83
N ASP A 71 -5.40 23.77 -12.14
CA ASP A 71 -4.41 24.10 -13.20
C ASP A 71 -3.21 23.14 -13.33
N LEU A 72 -3.20 22.04 -12.63
CA LEU A 72 -2.12 21.07 -12.58
C LEU A 72 -0.80 21.64 -12.00
N ASP A 73 -0.85 22.68 -11.18
CA ASP A 73 0.32 23.22 -10.50
C ASP A 73 0.73 22.36 -9.30
N LEU A 74 1.91 21.75 -9.39
CA LEU A 74 2.48 20.91 -8.33
C LEU A 74 3.23 21.69 -7.24
N SER A 75 3.54 22.97 -7.46
CA SER A 75 4.50 23.76 -6.65
C SER A 75 4.14 23.82 -5.16
N ARG A 76 2.86 23.68 -4.80
CA ARG A 76 2.36 23.78 -3.42
C ARG A 76 1.73 22.50 -2.89
N THR A 77 1.89 21.40 -3.62
CA THR A 77 1.29 20.11 -3.27
C THR A 77 2.16 19.26 -2.33
N GLY A 78 3.46 19.46 -2.34
CA GLY A 78 4.44 18.59 -1.68
C GLY A 78 5.07 17.55 -2.60
N LEU A 79 4.41 17.18 -3.70
CA LEU A 79 4.98 16.32 -4.73
C LEU A 79 6.19 17.03 -5.39
N GLN A 80 7.33 16.33 -5.48
CA GLN A 80 8.61 16.91 -5.90
C GLN A 80 9.02 16.46 -7.31
N TYR A 81 8.04 16.22 -8.19
CA TYR A 81 8.36 15.88 -9.57
C TYR A 81 9.12 17.00 -10.27
N PRO A 82 10.24 16.70 -10.98
CA PRO A 82 11.07 17.70 -11.65
C PRO A 82 10.51 18.10 -13.04
N PHE A 83 9.18 18.02 -13.21
CA PHE A 83 8.49 18.36 -14.43
C PHE A 83 7.06 18.91 -14.14
N PRO A 84 6.44 19.63 -15.09
CA PRO A 84 5.12 20.19 -14.89
C PRO A 84 4.03 19.14 -14.65
N GLY A 85 2.99 19.49 -13.91
CA GLY A 85 1.88 18.57 -13.59
C GLY A 85 1.15 18.02 -14.83
N ARG A 86 1.13 18.74 -15.97
CA ARG A 86 0.61 18.19 -17.22
C ARG A 86 1.35 16.90 -17.65
N VAL A 87 2.67 16.84 -17.43
CA VAL A 87 3.49 15.65 -17.71
C VAL A 87 3.14 14.51 -16.73
N LEU A 88 2.93 14.83 -15.45
CA LEU A 88 2.47 13.82 -14.47
C LEU A 88 1.09 13.28 -14.86
N LYS A 89 0.15 14.14 -15.20
CA LYS A 89 -1.20 13.71 -15.64
C LYS A 89 -1.14 12.79 -16.87
N GLU A 90 -0.34 13.16 -17.85
CA GLU A 90 -0.09 12.34 -19.04
C GLU A 90 0.53 10.98 -18.67
N ALA A 91 1.55 10.97 -17.80
CA ALA A 91 2.19 9.75 -17.33
C ALA A 91 1.22 8.79 -16.63
N ILE A 92 0.36 9.31 -15.76
CA ILE A 92 -0.70 8.53 -15.09
C ILE A 92 -1.65 7.94 -16.14
N GLY A 93 -2.11 8.75 -17.10
CA GLY A 93 -3.00 8.31 -18.17
C GLY A 93 -2.39 7.20 -19.03
N LEU A 94 -1.11 7.34 -19.40
CA LEU A 94 -0.37 6.34 -20.17
C LEU A 94 -0.19 5.04 -19.42
N LEU A 95 0.18 5.09 -18.13
CA LEU A 95 0.31 3.92 -17.28
C LEU A 95 -1.01 3.14 -17.22
N LYS A 96 -2.11 3.83 -16.93
CA LYS A 96 -3.45 3.22 -16.83
C LYS A 96 -3.95 2.69 -18.18
N THR A 97 -3.59 3.33 -19.29
CA THR A 97 -3.93 2.83 -20.64
C THR A 97 -3.16 1.55 -20.97
N ARG A 98 -1.88 1.48 -20.64
CA ARG A 98 -1.05 0.28 -20.84
C ARG A 98 -1.44 -0.87 -19.92
N HIS A 99 -1.82 -0.53 -18.70
CA HIS A 99 -2.15 -1.49 -17.64
C HIS A 99 -3.46 -1.10 -16.94
N PRO A 100 -4.63 -1.40 -17.54
CA PRO A 100 -5.94 -0.98 -17.01
C PRO A 100 -6.26 -1.51 -15.60
N GLY A 101 -5.55 -2.55 -15.16
CA GLY A 101 -5.66 -3.09 -13.81
C GLY A 101 -4.81 -2.37 -12.76
N THR A 102 -3.88 -1.48 -13.17
CA THR A 102 -3.03 -0.73 -12.25
C THR A 102 -3.76 0.51 -11.75
N ARG A 103 -3.73 0.72 -10.44
CA ARG A 103 -4.28 1.91 -9.77
C ARG A 103 -3.16 2.86 -9.41
N VAL A 104 -3.46 4.15 -9.45
CA VAL A 104 -2.54 5.22 -9.04
C VAL A 104 -3.17 6.02 -7.92
N LEU A 105 -2.54 6.07 -6.77
CA LEU A 105 -3.00 6.81 -5.60
C LEU A 105 -2.02 7.93 -5.27
N ILE A 106 -2.53 9.00 -4.67
CA ILE A 106 -1.69 10.05 -4.09
C ILE A 106 -1.42 9.70 -2.63
N ALA A 107 -0.17 9.47 -2.26
CA ALA A 107 0.22 9.28 -0.87
C ALA A 107 0.29 10.65 -0.18
N VAL A 108 -0.49 10.82 0.89
CA VAL A 108 -0.63 12.08 1.64
C VAL A 108 -0.03 11.91 3.02
N GLY A 109 0.95 12.74 3.36
CA GLY A 109 1.61 12.71 4.67
C GLY A 109 3.05 12.21 4.59
N GLY A 110 3.34 11.13 5.31
CA GLY A 110 4.69 10.66 5.55
C GLY A 110 5.40 11.48 6.64
N SER A 111 6.53 10.99 7.14
CA SER A 111 7.28 11.58 8.25
C SER A 111 7.66 13.06 8.04
N GLY A 112 7.92 13.45 6.79
CA GLY A 112 8.29 14.81 6.43
C GLY A 112 7.16 15.85 6.50
N TYR A 113 5.89 15.41 6.55
CA TYR A 113 4.73 16.31 6.50
C TYR A 113 3.79 16.19 7.70
N ASN A 114 4.24 15.62 8.81
CA ASN A 114 3.45 15.42 10.03
C ASN A 114 2.79 16.69 10.58
N SER A 115 3.45 17.83 10.49
CA SER A 115 2.90 19.11 10.98
C SER A 115 1.71 19.62 10.16
N GLY A 116 1.50 19.13 8.96
CA GLY A 116 0.42 19.54 8.05
C GLY A 116 -0.96 19.02 8.46
N TRP A 117 -1.04 17.92 9.21
CA TRP A 117 -2.31 17.27 9.55
C TRP A 117 -3.25 18.14 10.38
N GLY A 118 -2.71 19.04 11.19
CA GLY A 118 -3.52 20.02 11.95
C GLY A 118 -4.23 21.06 11.07
N ARG A 119 -3.82 21.21 9.81
CA ARG A 119 -4.38 22.15 8.83
C ARG A 119 -4.80 21.45 7.54
N LEU A 120 -5.21 20.17 7.65
CA LEU A 120 -5.63 19.35 6.52
C LEU A 120 -6.64 20.04 5.62
N ASP A 121 -6.35 20.11 4.31
CA ASP A 121 -7.29 20.54 3.26
C ASP A 121 -7.67 19.33 2.38
N GLU A 122 -8.64 18.56 2.83
CA GLU A 122 -9.15 17.40 2.10
C GLU A 122 -9.80 17.78 0.77
N SER A 123 -10.31 19.01 0.65
CA SER A 123 -10.91 19.50 -0.60
C SER A 123 -9.84 19.73 -1.66
N ALA A 124 -8.69 20.30 -1.29
CA ALA A 124 -7.54 20.45 -2.19
C ALA A 124 -7.00 19.07 -2.63
N ILE A 125 -6.90 18.13 -1.70
CA ILE A 125 -6.48 16.75 -1.99
C ILE A 125 -7.47 16.08 -2.93
N GLY A 126 -8.78 16.18 -2.68
CA GLY A 126 -9.81 15.64 -3.58
C GLY A 126 -9.78 16.25 -4.97
N ARG A 127 -9.49 17.55 -5.11
CA ARG A 127 -9.26 18.19 -6.42
C ARG A 127 -8.04 17.63 -7.11
N LEU A 128 -6.92 17.50 -6.38
CA LEU A 128 -5.68 16.93 -6.93
C LEU A 128 -5.92 15.53 -7.51
N VAL A 129 -6.56 14.65 -6.76
CA VAL A 129 -6.90 13.29 -7.20
C VAL A 129 -7.71 13.32 -8.51
N ARG A 130 -8.76 14.14 -8.59
CA ARG A 130 -9.60 14.23 -9.79
C ARG A 130 -8.87 14.83 -10.98
N ASP A 131 -8.13 15.91 -10.78
CA ASP A 131 -7.47 16.63 -11.87
C ASP A 131 -6.37 15.80 -12.52
N PHE A 132 -5.66 14.99 -11.73
CA PHE A 132 -4.62 14.09 -12.23
C PHE A 132 -5.16 12.74 -12.70
N GLY A 133 -6.43 12.43 -12.48
CA GLY A 133 -7.03 11.13 -12.83
C GLY A 133 -6.48 9.98 -11.98
N ALA A 134 -6.06 10.28 -10.74
CA ALA A 134 -5.70 9.25 -9.77
C ALA A 134 -6.94 8.52 -9.25
N ASP A 135 -6.75 7.31 -8.75
CA ASP A 135 -7.84 6.43 -8.32
C ASP A 135 -8.22 6.61 -6.84
N GLY A 136 -7.46 7.42 -6.11
CA GLY A 136 -7.70 7.66 -4.70
C GLY A 136 -6.45 8.16 -3.96
N ILE A 137 -6.37 7.87 -2.68
CA ILE A 137 -5.26 8.28 -1.81
C ILE A 137 -4.78 7.15 -0.90
N ASP A 138 -3.56 7.33 -0.45
CA ASP A 138 -2.94 6.62 0.65
C ASP A 138 -2.78 7.59 1.82
N ILE A 139 -3.33 7.25 3.01
CA ILE A 139 -3.36 8.13 4.18
C ILE A 139 -2.16 7.79 5.07
N ASP A 140 -1.04 8.45 4.83
CA ASP A 140 0.21 8.22 5.56
C ASP A 140 0.34 9.16 6.76
N TYR A 141 -0.54 8.95 7.75
CA TYR A 141 -0.51 9.70 9.00
C TYR A 141 0.44 9.04 10.00
N GLU A 142 1.53 9.72 10.27
CA GLU A 142 2.56 9.26 11.19
C GLU A 142 2.59 10.14 12.45
N PRO A 143 1.77 9.86 13.49
CA PRO A 143 1.74 10.68 14.68
C PRO A 143 3.10 10.66 15.40
N PRO A 144 3.72 11.83 15.67
CA PRO A 144 5.05 11.87 16.30
C PRO A 144 5.04 11.36 17.75
N SER A 145 3.88 11.41 18.40
CA SER A 145 3.64 10.94 19.76
C SER A 145 2.25 10.34 19.86
N PRO A 146 2.07 9.06 19.53
CA PRO A 146 0.74 8.45 19.49
C PRO A 146 0.09 8.32 20.88
N GLY A 147 0.86 8.36 21.97
CA GLY A 147 0.36 8.29 23.33
C GLY A 147 -0.35 6.98 23.65
N CYS A 148 0.18 5.86 23.16
CA CYS A 148 -0.38 4.53 23.36
C CYS A 148 -0.12 4.05 24.78
N ARG A 149 -1.15 3.47 25.40
CA ARG A 149 -1.08 2.84 26.72
C ARG A 149 -2.01 1.64 26.79
N ARG A 150 -1.69 0.70 27.64
CA ARG A 150 -2.57 -0.43 27.89
C ARG A 150 -3.63 -0.04 28.92
N GLU A 151 -4.90 -0.21 28.56
CA GLU A 151 -6.05 -0.08 29.43
C GLU A 151 -6.76 -1.44 29.51
N ARG A 152 -6.61 -2.12 30.66
CA ARG A 152 -7.03 -3.52 30.84
C ARG A 152 -6.34 -4.43 29.82
N GLU A 153 -7.10 -4.99 28.89
CA GLU A 153 -6.58 -5.89 27.85
C GLU A 153 -6.40 -5.23 26.48
N GLN A 154 -6.77 -3.96 26.36
CA GLN A 154 -6.70 -3.21 25.11
C GLN A 154 -5.61 -2.14 25.15
N VAL A 155 -5.06 -1.87 23.97
CA VAL A 155 -4.21 -0.70 23.74
C VAL A 155 -5.09 0.44 23.24
N VAL A 156 -4.98 1.60 23.87
CA VAL A 156 -5.63 2.85 23.48
C VAL A 156 -4.58 3.90 23.25
N CYS A 157 -4.73 4.66 22.17
CA CYS A 157 -3.79 5.72 21.81
C CYS A 157 -4.50 7.07 21.70
N VAL A 158 -3.80 8.13 22.05
CA VAL A 158 -4.31 9.49 21.84
C VAL A 158 -4.60 9.75 20.36
N SER A 159 -3.81 9.15 19.47
CA SER A 159 -3.97 9.26 18.02
C SER A 159 -5.17 8.50 17.42
N ASP A 160 -5.83 7.60 18.16
CA ASP A 160 -6.93 6.77 17.64
C ASP A 160 -8.05 7.62 17.03
N ARG A 161 -8.44 8.70 17.73
CA ARG A 161 -9.48 9.60 17.25
C ARG A 161 -9.09 10.26 15.94
N THR A 162 -7.84 10.69 15.81
CA THR A 162 -7.35 11.34 14.58
C THR A 162 -7.39 10.37 13.41
N TRP A 163 -6.93 9.14 13.58
CA TRP A 163 -6.99 8.10 12.55
C TRP A 163 -8.43 7.89 12.04
N ILE A 164 -9.38 7.73 12.95
CA ILE A 164 -10.80 7.52 12.63
C ILE A 164 -11.37 8.73 11.87
N GLU A 165 -11.07 9.94 12.32
CA GLU A 165 -11.58 11.17 11.69
C GLU A 165 -10.96 11.39 10.30
N LEU A 166 -9.67 11.10 10.10
CA LEU A 166 -9.03 11.21 8.78
C LEU A 166 -9.71 10.30 7.75
N VAL A 167 -9.93 9.04 8.06
CA VAL A 167 -10.61 8.11 7.15
C VAL A 167 -12.03 8.59 6.81
N LYS A 168 -12.80 9.08 7.80
CA LYS A 168 -14.14 9.63 7.58
C LYS A 168 -14.11 10.85 6.65
N ARG A 169 -13.26 11.82 6.95
CA ARG A 169 -13.15 13.08 6.18
C ARG A 169 -12.77 12.79 4.73
N PHE A 170 -11.78 11.93 4.51
CA PHE A 170 -11.39 11.57 3.16
C PHE A 170 -12.47 10.80 2.42
N ARG A 171 -13.22 9.92 3.08
CA ARG A 171 -14.30 9.19 2.41
C ARG A 171 -15.46 10.11 1.99
N VAL A 172 -15.66 11.25 2.67
CA VAL A 172 -16.64 12.27 2.26
C VAL A 172 -16.23 12.94 0.94
N VAL A 173 -14.96 13.33 0.78
CA VAL A 173 -14.48 14.03 -0.43
C VAL A 173 -14.09 13.08 -1.57
N LEU A 174 -13.81 11.82 -1.24
CA LEU A 174 -13.47 10.72 -2.13
C LEU A 174 -14.39 9.53 -1.86
N PRO A 175 -15.67 9.63 -2.23
CA PRO A 175 -16.61 8.52 -2.07
C PRO A 175 -16.20 7.34 -2.97
N ARG A 176 -16.66 6.13 -2.65
CA ARG A 176 -16.46 4.97 -3.53
C ARG A 176 -16.94 5.29 -4.96
N PRO A 177 -16.24 4.88 -6.00
CA PRO A 177 -15.20 3.85 -6.03
C PRO A 177 -13.76 4.34 -5.75
N ALA A 178 -13.54 5.58 -5.28
CA ALA A 178 -12.21 6.03 -4.93
C ALA A 178 -11.58 5.10 -3.87
N VAL A 179 -10.29 4.80 -4.05
CA VAL A 179 -9.54 3.88 -3.19
C VAL A 179 -8.91 4.65 -2.04
N LEU A 180 -9.06 4.13 -0.82
CA LEU A 180 -8.35 4.60 0.37
C LEU A 180 -7.45 3.49 0.89
N THR A 181 -6.13 3.74 0.97
CA THR A 181 -5.18 2.85 1.61
C THR A 181 -4.55 3.52 2.83
N VAL A 182 -3.97 2.72 3.71
CA VAL A 182 -3.31 3.19 4.94
C VAL A 182 -2.01 2.41 5.14
N PRO A 183 -0.85 3.07 5.21
CA PRO A 183 0.35 2.42 5.71
C PRO A 183 0.26 2.33 7.24
N GLY A 184 0.30 1.11 7.75
CA GLY A 184 0.27 0.83 9.17
C GLY A 184 1.67 0.67 9.73
N TRP A 185 1.89 1.12 10.95
CA TRP A 185 3.16 0.96 11.64
C TRP A 185 3.55 -0.52 11.82
N SER A 186 4.84 -0.81 11.73
CA SER A 186 5.41 -2.16 11.87
C SER A 186 4.84 -2.94 13.07
N VAL A 187 4.80 -2.30 14.25
CA VAL A 187 4.26 -2.86 15.51
C VAL A 187 2.86 -2.36 15.83
N GLY A 188 2.17 -1.78 14.85
CA GLY A 188 0.90 -1.09 15.03
C GLY A 188 -0.27 -1.96 15.47
N ALA A 189 -0.19 -3.27 15.27
CA ALA A 189 -1.19 -4.24 15.73
C ALA A 189 -0.72 -5.12 16.90
N TYR A 190 0.43 -4.82 17.51
CA TYR A 190 0.94 -5.50 18.71
C TYR A 190 0.30 -4.96 19.99
N GLY A 191 0.53 -5.63 21.11
CA GLY A 191 0.15 -5.19 22.45
C GLY A 191 -1.11 -5.82 23.01
N GLU A 192 -1.83 -6.65 22.24
CA GLU A 192 -3.06 -7.33 22.68
C GLU A 192 -3.04 -8.84 22.34
N GLY A 193 -3.84 -9.63 23.05
CA GLY A 193 -4.01 -11.05 22.81
C GLY A 193 -2.68 -11.82 22.71
N ASP A 194 -2.57 -12.67 21.69
CA ASP A 194 -1.37 -13.47 21.41
C ASP A 194 -0.14 -12.63 21.02
N PHE A 195 -0.35 -11.35 20.73
CA PHE A 195 0.69 -10.38 20.33
C PHE A 195 1.02 -9.38 21.44
N ALA A 196 0.52 -9.62 22.67
CA ALA A 196 0.68 -8.70 23.80
C ALA A 196 2.13 -8.53 24.26
N GLN A 197 2.96 -9.54 24.05
CA GLN A 197 4.35 -9.58 24.47
C GLN A 197 5.35 -9.54 23.30
N ASP A 198 4.86 -9.37 22.06
CA ASP A 198 5.72 -9.38 20.88
C ASP A 198 6.71 -8.20 20.86
N LEU A 199 7.83 -8.43 20.19
CA LEU A 199 8.94 -7.49 20.07
C LEU A 199 9.08 -7.01 18.62
N PRO A 200 9.63 -5.80 18.41
CA PRO A 200 10.06 -4.85 19.43
C PRO A 200 8.89 -4.11 20.08
N ARG A 201 9.12 -3.60 21.29
CA ARG A 201 8.20 -2.64 21.92
C ARG A 201 8.67 -1.23 21.63
N SER A 202 7.74 -0.36 21.29
CA SER A 202 8.00 1.04 21.03
C SER A 202 6.81 1.90 21.47
N PRO A 203 6.91 3.22 21.47
CA PRO A 203 5.77 4.12 21.68
C PRO A 203 4.62 3.91 20.68
N PHE A 204 4.89 3.26 19.55
CA PHE A 204 3.93 2.98 18.47
C PHE A 204 3.28 1.59 18.57
N THR A 205 3.63 0.80 19.59
CA THR A 205 3.01 -0.51 19.82
C THR A 205 1.51 -0.37 19.99
N GLY A 206 0.75 -0.95 19.06
CA GLY A 206 -0.72 -0.92 19.08
C GLY A 206 -1.36 0.32 18.47
N VAL A 207 -0.59 1.25 17.87
CA VAL A 207 -1.07 2.53 17.34
C VAL A 207 -2.18 2.40 16.28
N MET A 208 -2.31 1.24 15.63
CA MET A 208 -3.35 0.99 14.64
C MET A 208 -4.60 0.32 15.23
N LEU A 209 -4.53 -0.20 16.45
CA LEU A 209 -5.60 -1.04 17.01
C LEU A 209 -6.91 -0.29 17.20
N GLY A 210 -6.87 0.99 17.59
CA GLY A 210 -8.07 1.82 17.69
C GLY A 210 -8.80 1.99 16.36
N LEU A 211 -8.06 2.24 15.26
CA LEU A 211 -8.62 2.29 13.90
C LEU A 211 -9.15 0.92 13.47
N LEU A 212 -8.37 -0.14 13.63
CA LEU A 212 -8.69 -1.48 13.17
C LEU A 212 -9.94 -2.06 13.84
N ARG A 213 -10.18 -1.74 15.13
CA ARG A 213 -11.40 -2.13 15.86
C ARG A 213 -12.60 -1.25 15.53
N SER A 214 -12.37 -0.06 14.97
CA SER A 214 -13.43 0.88 14.63
C SER A 214 -14.26 0.39 13.44
N PRO A 215 -15.58 0.61 13.42
CA PRO A 215 -16.39 0.38 12.21
C PRO A 215 -15.91 1.12 10.98
N VAL A 216 -15.15 2.22 11.15
CA VAL A 216 -14.57 3.04 10.08
C VAL A 216 -13.48 2.28 9.31
N ALA A 217 -12.87 1.25 9.89
CA ALA A 217 -11.92 0.41 9.18
C ALA A 217 -12.49 -0.15 7.86
N ARG A 218 -13.80 -0.40 7.77
CA ARG A 218 -14.48 -0.88 6.55
C ARG A 218 -14.42 0.09 5.37
N GLU A 219 -14.08 1.35 5.64
CA GLU A 219 -13.89 2.36 4.60
C GLU A 219 -12.50 2.34 3.97
N ILE A 220 -11.57 1.58 4.54
CA ILE A 220 -10.24 1.36 4.01
C ILE A 220 -10.30 0.20 3.01
N ASP A 221 -9.57 0.30 1.90
CA ASP A 221 -9.54 -0.73 0.85
C ASP A 221 -8.33 -1.65 0.96
N ALA A 222 -7.19 -1.14 1.45
CA ALA A 222 -6.01 -1.94 1.75
C ALA A 222 -5.16 -1.31 2.86
N ILE A 223 -4.45 -2.16 3.59
CA ILE A 223 -3.42 -1.74 4.55
C ILE A 223 -2.07 -2.26 4.08
N SER A 224 -1.05 -1.39 4.08
CA SER A 224 0.34 -1.80 3.92
C SER A 224 1.07 -1.66 5.26
N ILE A 225 1.85 -2.66 5.65
CA ILE A 225 2.63 -2.60 6.89
C ILE A 225 4.00 -2.01 6.56
N MET A 226 4.40 -0.95 7.23
CA MET A 226 5.76 -0.42 7.17
C MET A 226 6.72 -1.41 7.85
N GLY A 227 7.14 -2.44 7.14
CA GLY A 227 7.92 -3.58 7.63
C GLY A 227 9.41 -3.27 7.81
N TYR A 228 9.74 -2.01 8.15
CA TYR A 228 11.10 -1.48 8.26
C TYR A 228 11.18 -0.48 9.42
N ASP A 229 12.39 -0.02 9.72
CA ASP A 229 12.69 0.93 10.82
C ASP A 229 12.20 0.48 12.22
N ALA A 230 11.98 -0.81 12.40
CA ALA A 230 11.39 -1.37 13.61
C ALA A 230 12.42 -2.02 14.57
N GLY A 231 13.71 -1.98 14.22
CA GLY A 231 14.78 -2.55 15.03
C GLY A 231 15.06 -4.05 14.75
N PRO A 232 16.14 -4.59 15.34
CA PRO A 232 16.66 -5.90 14.97
C PRO A 232 15.79 -7.10 15.40
N SER A 233 14.88 -6.92 16.36
CA SER A 233 13.96 -7.98 16.81
C SER A 233 12.64 -8.02 16.07
N PHE A 234 12.44 -7.14 15.06
CA PHE A 234 11.22 -7.11 14.29
C PHE A 234 11.07 -8.31 13.35
N ASP A 235 9.92 -8.94 13.40
CA ASP A 235 9.51 -10.03 12.50
C ASP A 235 8.33 -9.60 11.64
N PRO A 236 8.53 -9.39 10.31
CA PRO A 236 7.47 -9.00 9.39
C PRO A 236 6.33 -10.03 9.29
N VAL A 237 6.63 -11.32 9.46
CA VAL A 237 5.61 -12.38 9.43
C VAL A 237 4.72 -12.28 10.66
N ARG A 238 5.32 -12.07 11.82
CA ARG A 238 4.60 -11.89 13.08
C ARG A 238 3.71 -10.65 13.04
N ALA A 239 4.22 -9.55 12.48
CA ALA A 239 3.45 -8.33 12.26
C ALA A 239 2.24 -8.58 11.36
N ALA A 240 2.42 -9.26 10.23
CA ALA A 240 1.32 -9.60 9.33
C ALA A 240 0.22 -10.42 10.03
N LEU A 241 0.60 -11.40 10.86
CA LEU A 241 -0.36 -12.19 11.65
C LEU A 241 -1.13 -11.31 12.66
N ALA A 242 -0.45 -10.38 13.33
CA ALA A 242 -1.08 -9.46 14.26
C ALA A 242 -2.11 -8.56 13.55
N TYR A 243 -1.78 -8.00 12.39
CA TYR A 243 -2.73 -7.24 11.59
C TYR A 243 -3.90 -8.09 11.14
N ARG A 244 -3.67 -9.34 10.68
CA ARG A 244 -4.71 -10.27 10.26
C ARG A 244 -5.74 -10.59 11.35
N ASN A 245 -5.34 -10.53 12.60
CA ASN A 245 -6.28 -10.74 13.73
C ASN A 245 -7.41 -9.69 13.78
N TYR A 246 -7.18 -8.52 13.18
CA TYR A 246 -8.15 -7.41 13.17
C TYR A 246 -8.61 -7.01 11.77
N TRP A 247 -7.80 -7.27 10.74
CA TRP A 247 -8.02 -6.77 9.39
C TRP A 247 -8.24 -7.92 8.38
N PRO A 248 -9.48 -8.09 7.88
CA PRO A 248 -9.80 -9.14 6.90
C PRO A 248 -9.52 -8.74 5.44
N GLY A 249 -9.32 -7.44 5.16
CA GLY A 249 -9.16 -6.92 3.80
C GLY A 249 -7.76 -7.12 3.21
N ALA A 250 -7.48 -6.50 2.07
CA ALA A 250 -6.17 -6.57 1.42
C ALA A 250 -5.04 -6.04 2.33
N LEU A 251 -3.98 -6.84 2.51
CA LEU A 251 -2.84 -6.54 3.36
C LEU A 251 -1.55 -6.69 2.55
N ALA A 252 -0.64 -5.73 2.66
CA ALA A 252 0.66 -5.79 2.01
C ALA A 252 1.79 -5.65 3.04
N VAL A 253 2.80 -6.50 2.98
CA VAL A 253 3.96 -6.40 3.87
C VAL A 253 5.04 -5.56 3.21
N GLY A 254 5.54 -4.56 3.93
CA GLY A 254 6.56 -3.63 3.45
C GLY A 254 7.92 -4.27 3.27
N VAL A 255 8.50 -4.05 2.11
CA VAL A 255 9.84 -4.45 1.68
C VAL A 255 10.61 -3.16 1.35
N PRO A 256 11.53 -2.71 2.22
CA PRO A 256 12.34 -1.52 1.95
C PRO A 256 13.51 -1.86 1.04
N VAL A 257 13.90 -0.91 0.21
CA VAL A 257 15.13 -0.96 -0.60
C VAL A 257 16.35 -0.63 0.25
N LEU A 258 16.24 0.43 1.06
CA LEU A 258 17.31 0.82 1.98
C LEU A 258 17.17 0.09 3.32
N ALA A 259 18.31 -0.17 3.94
CA ALA A 259 18.28 -0.62 5.33
C ALA A 259 17.70 0.47 6.22
N GLY A 260 16.82 0.09 7.13
CA GLY A 260 16.22 1.04 8.05
C GLY A 260 17.23 1.69 9.00
N THR A 261 16.98 2.94 9.39
CA THR A 261 17.83 3.73 10.27
C THR A 261 17.88 3.19 11.70
N ASN A 262 16.83 2.51 12.13
CA ASN A 262 16.70 1.92 13.47
C ASN A 262 17.22 0.47 13.55
N GLY A 263 17.92 0.01 12.51
CA GLY A 263 18.37 -1.37 12.41
C GLY A 263 17.24 -2.31 11.98
N GLY A 264 17.57 -3.59 11.91
CA GLY A 264 16.68 -4.63 11.43
C GLY A 264 17.33 -5.44 10.30
N PRO A 265 16.69 -6.52 9.87
CA PRO A 265 17.24 -7.34 8.81
C PRO A 265 17.23 -6.56 7.49
N ARG A 266 18.33 -6.70 6.73
CA ARG A 266 18.35 -6.21 5.37
C ARG A 266 17.48 -7.11 4.49
N PHE A 267 16.64 -6.51 3.66
CA PHE A 267 15.84 -7.23 2.69
C PHE A 267 16.67 -7.60 1.46
N THR A 268 17.36 -8.74 1.56
CA THR A 268 18.00 -9.41 0.42
C THR A 268 16.93 -10.06 -0.47
N GLU A 269 17.28 -10.52 -1.68
CA GLU A 269 16.32 -11.29 -2.49
C GLU A 269 15.86 -12.56 -1.76
N SER A 270 16.78 -13.27 -1.09
CA SER A 270 16.47 -14.51 -0.37
C SER A 270 15.56 -14.26 0.83
N TYR A 271 15.86 -13.25 1.65
CA TYR A 271 15.05 -12.88 2.80
C TYR A 271 13.65 -12.40 2.37
N THR A 272 13.58 -11.55 1.34
CA THR A 272 12.30 -11.09 0.77
C THR A 272 11.44 -12.27 0.33
N ARG A 273 12.02 -13.22 -0.40
CA ARG A 273 11.33 -14.44 -0.83
C ARG A 273 10.85 -15.28 0.35
N GLN A 274 11.70 -15.46 1.36
CA GLN A 274 11.36 -16.21 2.57
C GLN A 274 10.17 -15.59 3.31
N ILE A 275 10.20 -14.28 3.57
CA ILE A 275 9.13 -13.56 4.28
C ILE A 275 7.83 -13.64 3.48
N LEU A 276 7.85 -13.30 2.20
CA LEU A 276 6.65 -13.30 1.38
C LEU A 276 6.04 -14.70 1.27
N THR A 277 6.83 -15.76 1.09
CA THR A 277 6.32 -17.13 1.06
C THR A 277 5.57 -17.50 2.35
N GLN A 278 5.98 -16.95 3.49
CA GLN A 278 5.31 -17.21 4.77
C GLN A 278 4.01 -16.39 4.90
N VAL A 279 4.06 -15.08 4.60
CA VAL A 279 2.87 -14.21 4.75
C VAL A 279 1.78 -14.54 3.74
N LEU A 280 2.14 -15.06 2.56
CA LEU A 280 1.18 -15.49 1.54
C LEU A 280 0.34 -16.72 1.93
N ARG A 281 0.63 -17.37 3.04
CA ARG A 281 -0.26 -18.37 3.65
C ARG A 281 -1.54 -17.75 4.19
N GLN A 282 -1.53 -16.43 4.44
CA GLN A 282 -2.71 -15.67 4.80
C GLN A 282 -3.47 -15.22 3.55
N PRO A 283 -4.82 -15.23 3.57
CA PRO A 283 -5.61 -14.76 2.43
C PRO A 283 -5.34 -13.29 2.15
N ASP A 284 -5.54 -12.85 0.92
CA ASP A 284 -5.46 -11.45 0.45
C ASP A 284 -4.23 -10.67 0.97
N THR A 285 -3.12 -11.40 1.16
CA THR A 285 -1.84 -10.83 1.62
C THR A 285 -0.86 -10.77 0.45
N GLY A 286 -0.13 -9.68 0.34
CA GLY A 286 0.87 -9.43 -0.69
C GLY A 286 2.02 -8.58 -0.16
N ALA A 287 2.57 -7.71 -1.00
CA ALA A 287 3.76 -6.92 -0.68
C ALA A 287 3.59 -5.43 -1.02
N MET A 288 4.33 -4.59 -0.31
CA MET A 288 4.52 -3.18 -0.62
C MET A 288 6.02 -2.90 -0.74
N LEU A 289 6.45 -2.29 -1.84
CA LEU A 289 7.85 -1.88 -2.05
C LEU A 289 8.04 -0.41 -1.68
N TYR A 290 9.00 -0.14 -0.79
CA TYR A 290 9.44 1.21 -0.43
C TYR A 290 10.94 1.39 -0.71
N ALA A 291 11.35 2.14 -1.74
CA ALA A 291 10.53 2.73 -2.75
C ALA A 291 11.13 2.50 -4.14
N LEU A 292 10.30 2.67 -5.17
CA LEU A 292 10.79 2.67 -6.56
C LEU A 292 11.85 3.75 -6.75
N ARG A 293 12.87 3.42 -7.56
CA ARG A 293 14.04 4.25 -7.88
C ARG A 293 15.06 4.43 -6.75
N GLU A 294 14.79 3.91 -5.57
CA GLU A 294 15.83 3.82 -4.54
C GLU A 294 16.92 2.83 -4.92
N THR A 295 18.16 3.21 -4.61
CA THR A 295 19.32 2.35 -4.85
C THR A 295 20.19 2.36 -3.60
N PRO A 296 20.53 1.20 -3.04
CA PRO A 296 21.40 1.13 -1.89
C PRO A 296 22.84 1.51 -2.25
N PRO A 297 23.63 1.99 -1.30
CA PRO A 297 25.05 2.23 -1.52
C PRO A 297 25.81 0.92 -1.79
N GLY A 298 26.87 1.00 -2.60
CA GLY A 298 27.75 -0.12 -2.94
C GLY A 298 27.30 -0.92 -4.17
N ALA A 299 27.95 -2.05 -4.40
CA ALA A 299 27.67 -2.91 -5.54
C ALA A 299 26.29 -3.60 -5.39
N LEU A 300 25.52 -3.62 -6.48
CA LEU A 300 24.23 -4.31 -6.53
C LEU A 300 24.47 -5.81 -6.64
N THR A 301 23.91 -6.56 -5.70
CA THR A 301 23.96 -8.01 -5.63
C THR A 301 22.63 -8.54 -5.09
N LYS A 302 22.45 -9.86 -5.07
CA LYS A 302 21.28 -10.49 -4.42
C LYS A 302 21.18 -10.21 -2.92
N ASP A 303 22.32 -9.89 -2.28
CA ASP A 303 22.39 -9.51 -0.87
C ASP A 303 22.34 -8.00 -0.65
N ASN A 304 22.47 -7.21 -1.73
CA ASN A 304 22.35 -5.76 -1.77
C ASN A 304 21.49 -5.33 -2.98
N PRO A 305 20.21 -5.74 -3.04
CA PRO A 305 19.37 -5.49 -4.20
C PRO A 305 18.89 -4.04 -4.27
N ASP A 306 18.73 -3.53 -5.49
CA ASP A 306 17.97 -2.30 -5.73
C ASP A 306 16.46 -2.57 -5.83
N TYR A 307 15.69 -1.51 -6.04
CA TYR A 307 14.24 -1.60 -6.21
C TYR A 307 13.82 -2.50 -7.39
N ARG A 308 14.62 -2.61 -8.48
CA ARG A 308 14.31 -3.45 -9.64
C ARG A 308 14.41 -4.93 -9.29
N MET A 309 15.47 -5.29 -8.59
CA MET A 309 15.72 -6.65 -8.13
C MET A 309 14.65 -7.07 -7.13
N LEU A 310 14.31 -6.20 -6.17
CA LEU A 310 13.25 -6.45 -5.20
C LEU A 310 11.87 -6.53 -5.86
N ALA A 311 11.53 -5.63 -6.80
CA ALA A 311 10.25 -5.67 -7.51
C ALA A 311 10.06 -6.98 -8.29
N ARG A 312 11.11 -7.48 -8.97
CA ARG A 312 11.08 -8.78 -9.65
C ARG A 312 10.98 -9.94 -8.67
N THR A 313 11.71 -9.88 -7.55
CA THR A 313 11.62 -10.89 -6.48
C THR A 313 10.21 -10.96 -5.93
N ILE A 314 9.61 -9.82 -5.59
CA ILE A 314 8.21 -9.72 -5.13
C ILE A 314 7.28 -10.31 -6.20
N CYS A 315 7.37 -9.85 -7.44
CA CYS A 315 6.55 -10.35 -8.55
C CYS A 315 6.65 -11.87 -8.65
N SER A 316 7.86 -12.46 -8.65
CA SER A 316 8.07 -13.89 -8.80
C SER A 316 7.48 -14.76 -7.68
N VAL A 317 7.24 -14.15 -6.52
CA VAL A 317 6.59 -14.83 -5.38
C VAL A 317 5.07 -14.67 -5.43
N LEU A 318 4.57 -13.51 -5.93
CA LEU A 318 3.15 -13.22 -5.98
C LEU A 318 2.44 -13.78 -7.20
N THR A 319 3.15 -13.97 -8.32
CA THR A 319 2.59 -14.30 -9.63
C THR A 319 3.40 -15.39 -10.36
N ASN A 320 3.09 -15.61 -11.64
CA ASN A 320 3.88 -16.46 -12.52
C ASN A 320 5.16 -15.76 -13.01
N ALA A 321 6.23 -16.51 -13.22
CA ALA A 321 7.53 -15.98 -13.61
C ALA A 321 7.52 -15.12 -14.89
N GLU A 322 6.74 -15.49 -15.92
CA GLU A 322 6.64 -14.73 -17.18
C GLU A 322 6.21 -13.28 -17.01
N ALA A 323 5.27 -13.01 -16.10
CA ALA A 323 4.81 -11.65 -15.83
C ALA A 323 5.93 -10.74 -15.28
N CYS A 324 6.95 -11.33 -14.66
CA CYS A 324 8.01 -10.64 -13.95
C CYS A 324 9.22 -10.27 -14.82
N GLU A 325 9.26 -10.69 -16.07
CA GLU A 325 10.33 -10.37 -17.03
C GLU A 325 10.22 -8.92 -17.56
N ALA A 326 9.05 -8.30 -17.41
CA ALA A 326 8.87 -6.91 -17.82
C ALA A 326 9.88 -5.98 -17.09
N PRO A 327 10.53 -5.06 -17.82
CA PRO A 327 11.52 -4.17 -17.22
C PRO A 327 10.88 -3.24 -16.20
N VAL A 328 11.57 -3.06 -15.08
CA VAL A 328 11.25 -2.03 -14.09
C VAL A 328 12.19 -0.84 -14.37
N PRO A 329 11.67 0.33 -14.77
CA PRO A 329 12.45 1.47 -15.26
C PRO A 329 13.26 2.17 -14.16
#